data_90a0cf02a3c12c0ee5c22a0501845578
#
_entry.id   90a0cf02a3c12c0ee5c22a0501845578
#
_cell.length_a   1.000
_cell.length_b   1.000
_cell.length_c   1.000
_cell.angle_alpha   90.00
_cell.angle_beta   90.00
_cell.angle_gamma   90.00
#
_symmetry.space_group_name_H-M   'P 1'
#
loop_
_entity.id
_entity.type
_entity.pdbx_description
1 polymer ?
#
loop_
_entity_poly.entity_id
_entity_poly.type
_entity_poly.pdbx_seq_one_letter_code
_entity_poly.pdbx_strand_id
1 'polypeptide(L)'
;MDHAATMRRAYELISAGDLEGFGALVADDMVEHEATPGFEPTKEGVLQFFTMYRAGFPDLKMEPEQVFVNGDTVAVYYRATGTHSAEFMGIAPTGKSFDVHGADIVRFGDDGLAHEHWGVFDAFGMMQQLGVVEGPAA
;
A
#
# COMPACT_ATOMS: atom_id res chain seq x y z
N MET A 1 -4.92 -15.53 -17.26
CA MET A 1 -4.63 -14.16 -16.83
C MET A 1 -3.35 -14.14 -16.03
N ASP A 2 -2.53 -13.12 -16.25
CA ASP A 2 -1.26 -12.98 -15.52
C ASP A 2 -1.48 -12.10 -14.29
N HIS A 3 -1.84 -12.72 -13.18
CA HIS A 3 -2.09 -12.01 -11.92
C HIS A 3 -0.83 -11.36 -11.35
N ALA A 4 0.34 -11.95 -11.57
CA ALA A 4 1.59 -11.34 -11.15
C ALA A 4 1.85 -10.04 -11.90
N ALA A 5 1.60 -10.00 -13.20
CA ALA A 5 1.73 -8.77 -13.99
C ALA A 5 0.75 -7.70 -13.54
N THR A 6 -0.49 -8.07 -13.21
CA THR A 6 -1.49 -7.14 -12.67
C THR A 6 -1.02 -6.57 -11.33
N MET A 7 -0.46 -7.40 -10.44
CA MET A 7 0.09 -6.92 -9.17
C MET A 7 1.24 -5.93 -9.39
N ARG A 8 2.17 -6.25 -10.27
CA ARG A 8 3.29 -5.34 -10.58
C ARG A 8 2.79 -4.01 -11.13
N ARG A 9 1.78 -4.07 -12.00
CA ARG A 9 1.14 -2.87 -12.54
C ARG A 9 0.51 -2.01 -11.46
N ALA A 10 -0.14 -2.64 -10.47
CA ALA A 10 -0.76 -1.92 -9.34
C ALA A 10 0.29 -1.10 -8.58
N TYR A 11 1.45 -1.69 -8.25
CA TYR A 11 2.53 -0.97 -7.57
C TYR A 11 3.09 0.18 -8.40
N GLU A 12 3.23 -0.01 -9.71
CA GLU A 12 3.67 1.06 -10.62
C GLU A 12 2.70 2.25 -10.60
N LEU A 13 1.40 1.96 -10.68
CA LEU A 13 0.36 3.00 -10.69
C LEU A 13 0.31 3.77 -9.37
N ILE A 14 0.39 3.07 -8.23
CA ILE A 14 0.44 3.71 -6.92
C ILE A 14 1.67 4.62 -6.83
N SER A 15 2.83 4.12 -7.24
CA SER A 15 4.08 4.89 -7.20
C SER A 15 4.07 6.09 -8.14
N ALA A 16 3.37 5.99 -9.26
CA ALA A 16 3.20 7.10 -10.20
C ALA A 16 2.12 8.11 -9.76
N GLY A 17 1.33 7.76 -8.74
CA GLY A 17 0.22 8.61 -8.30
C GLY A 17 -1.03 8.49 -9.16
N ASP A 18 -1.09 7.49 -10.03
CA ASP A 18 -2.27 7.21 -10.86
C ASP A 18 -3.24 6.31 -10.10
N LEU A 19 -3.96 6.89 -9.15
CA LEU A 19 -4.90 6.15 -8.31
C LEU A 19 -6.18 5.78 -9.06
N GLU A 20 -6.54 6.51 -10.10
CA GLU A 20 -7.64 6.13 -10.99
C GLU A 20 -7.29 4.84 -11.74
N GLY A 21 -6.10 4.78 -12.32
CA GLY A 21 -5.60 3.58 -12.99
C GLY A 21 -5.50 2.39 -12.05
N PHE A 22 -5.01 2.63 -10.83
CA PHE A 22 -4.97 1.59 -9.79
C PHE A 22 -6.38 1.10 -9.45
N GLY A 23 -7.33 2.01 -9.24
CA GLY A 23 -8.72 1.66 -8.93
C GLY A 23 -9.37 0.81 -10.02
N ALA A 24 -8.98 0.99 -11.29
CA ALA A 24 -9.49 0.18 -12.39
C ALA A 24 -9.07 -1.29 -12.31
N LEU A 25 -8.06 -1.62 -11.51
CA LEU A 25 -7.61 -3.01 -11.27
C LEU A 25 -8.34 -3.67 -10.10
N VAL A 26 -9.20 -2.94 -9.40
CA VAL A 26 -9.88 -3.39 -8.19
C VAL A 26 -11.38 -3.51 -8.46
N ALA A 27 -11.98 -4.64 -8.06
CA ALA A 27 -13.42 -4.85 -8.18
C ALA A 27 -14.19 -3.86 -7.29
N ASP A 28 -15.34 -3.39 -7.77
CA ASP A 28 -16.15 -2.42 -7.01
C ASP A 28 -16.62 -2.96 -5.66
N ASP A 29 -16.80 -4.27 -5.55
CA ASP A 29 -17.24 -4.95 -4.34
C ASP A 29 -16.10 -5.64 -3.58
N MET A 30 -14.85 -5.22 -3.83
CA MET A 30 -13.70 -5.83 -3.15
C MET A 30 -13.80 -5.69 -1.63
N VAL A 31 -13.23 -6.65 -0.92
CA VAL A 31 -13.17 -6.66 0.55
C VAL A 31 -11.74 -6.44 1.02
N GLU A 32 -11.53 -5.38 1.80
CA GLU A 32 -10.27 -5.10 2.46
C GLU A 32 -10.27 -5.69 3.86
N HIS A 33 -9.45 -6.72 4.10
CA HIS A 33 -9.40 -7.41 5.38
C HIS A 33 -8.51 -6.72 6.41
N GLU A 34 -7.66 -5.81 5.98
CA GLU A 34 -6.71 -5.09 6.84
C GLU A 34 -6.90 -3.57 6.73
N ALA A 35 -8.16 -3.13 6.78
CA ALA A 35 -8.48 -1.72 6.69
C ALA A 35 -7.78 -0.91 7.81
N THR A 36 -7.14 0.18 7.43
CA THR A 36 -6.58 1.13 8.39
C THR A 36 -7.73 1.76 9.20
N PRO A 37 -7.58 1.90 10.52
CA PRO A 37 -8.60 2.56 11.34
C PRO A 37 -9.00 3.92 10.78
N GLY A 38 -10.31 4.16 10.66
CA GLY A 38 -10.85 5.38 10.06
C GLY A 38 -11.20 5.26 8.58
N PHE A 39 -10.87 4.14 7.93
CA PHE A 39 -11.21 3.89 6.53
C PHE A 39 -12.14 2.68 6.41
N GLU A 40 -13.05 2.74 5.44
CA GLU A 40 -13.96 1.62 5.18
C GLU A 40 -13.20 0.43 4.57
N PRO A 41 -13.66 -0.82 4.84
CA PRO A 41 -13.03 -2.04 4.30
C PRO A 41 -13.47 -2.32 2.85
N THR A 42 -13.41 -1.31 1.99
CA THR A 42 -13.92 -1.29 0.64
C THR A 42 -12.90 -0.71 -0.33
N LYS A 43 -13.16 -0.86 -1.63
CA LYS A 43 -12.38 -0.21 -2.68
C LYS A 43 -12.23 1.29 -2.43
N GLU A 44 -13.33 1.97 -2.09
CA GLU A 44 -13.29 3.42 -1.83
C GLU A 44 -12.39 3.75 -0.64
N GLY A 45 -12.49 2.98 0.44
CA GLY A 45 -11.63 3.14 1.61
C GLY A 45 -10.15 2.98 1.28
N VAL A 46 -9.82 2.01 0.44
CA VAL A 46 -8.44 1.79 -0.03
C VAL A 46 -7.95 2.97 -0.87
N LEU A 47 -8.76 3.48 -1.77
CA LEU A 47 -8.40 4.65 -2.60
C LEU A 47 -8.22 5.91 -1.74
N GLN A 48 -9.07 6.11 -0.73
CA GLN A 48 -8.93 7.21 0.21
C GLN A 48 -7.63 7.08 1.02
N PHE A 49 -7.28 5.87 1.45
CA PHE A 49 -6.03 5.61 2.16
C PHE A 49 -4.82 5.99 1.30
N PHE A 50 -4.76 5.54 0.05
CA PHE A 50 -3.63 5.88 -0.82
C PHE A 50 -3.60 7.36 -1.20
N THR A 51 -4.75 8.01 -1.31
CA THR A 51 -4.81 9.47 -1.50
C THR A 51 -4.14 10.19 -0.33
N MET A 52 -4.47 9.79 0.89
CA MET A 52 -3.84 10.33 2.11
C MET A 52 -2.35 10.01 2.17
N TYR A 53 -1.98 8.77 1.88
CA TYR A 53 -0.60 8.30 1.94
C TYR A 53 0.28 9.11 0.97
N ARG A 54 -0.18 9.28 -0.26
CA ARG A 54 0.55 10.06 -1.25
C ARG A 54 0.56 11.55 -0.94
N ALA A 55 -0.47 12.08 -0.30
CA ALA A 55 -0.48 13.48 0.14
C ALA A 55 0.62 13.75 1.19
N GLY A 56 0.80 12.84 2.14
CA GLY A 56 1.84 12.93 3.15
C GLY A 56 3.24 12.65 2.62
N PHE A 57 3.33 11.77 1.63
CA PHE A 57 4.59 11.32 1.02
C PHE A 57 4.47 11.42 -0.50
N PRO A 58 4.61 12.63 -1.09
CA PRO A 58 4.42 12.81 -2.54
C PRO A 58 5.37 11.98 -3.40
N ASP A 59 6.51 11.60 -2.86
CA ASP A 59 7.52 10.74 -3.50
C ASP A 59 7.36 9.26 -3.13
N LEU A 60 6.20 8.86 -2.60
CA LEU A 60 5.94 7.46 -2.25
C LEU A 60 6.28 6.53 -3.40
N LYS A 61 7.09 5.53 -3.09
CA LYS A 61 7.45 4.48 -4.04
C LYS A 61 7.27 3.14 -3.37
N MET A 62 6.53 2.26 -4.03
CA MET A 62 6.30 0.89 -3.59
C MET A 62 6.84 -0.04 -4.68
N GLU A 63 7.79 -0.89 -4.31
CA GLU A 63 8.48 -1.78 -5.25
C GLU A 63 8.31 -3.22 -4.82
N PRO A 64 7.71 -4.09 -5.66
CA PRO A 64 7.67 -5.51 -5.36
C PRO A 64 9.08 -6.10 -5.43
N GLU A 65 9.48 -6.83 -4.40
CA GLU A 65 10.77 -7.51 -4.35
C GLU A 65 10.63 -9.01 -4.59
N GLN A 66 9.54 -9.60 -4.07
CA GLN A 66 9.23 -11.02 -4.30
C GLN A 66 7.75 -11.16 -4.59
N VAL A 67 7.42 -11.96 -5.59
CA VAL A 67 6.05 -12.20 -6.01
C VAL A 67 5.82 -13.70 -6.10
N PHE A 68 4.79 -14.19 -5.42
CA PHE A 68 4.42 -15.60 -5.39
C PHE A 68 2.99 -15.74 -5.85
N VAL A 69 2.73 -16.68 -6.76
CA VAL A 69 1.39 -16.94 -7.28
C VAL A 69 0.95 -18.34 -6.90
N ASN A 70 -0.24 -18.44 -6.35
CA ASN A 70 -0.89 -19.72 -6.07
C ASN A 70 -2.34 -19.66 -6.56
N GLY A 71 -2.58 -20.14 -7.78
CA GLY A 71 -3.91 -20.09 -8.39
C GLY A 71 -4.35 -18.65 -8.65
N ASP A 72 -5.44 -18.25 -8.03
CA ASP A 72 -6.01 -16.91 -8.13
C ASP A 72 -5.46 -15.93 -7.08
N THR A 73 -4.52 -16.37 -6.27
CA THR A 73 -4.00 -15.58 -5.16
C THR A 73 -2.52 -15.26 -5.38
N VAL A 74 -2.17 -14.00 -5.17
CA VAL A 74 -0.79 -13.52 -5.32
C VAL A 74 -0.35 -12.92 -3.98
N ALA A 75 0.84 -13.31 -3.52
CA ALA A 75 1.50 -12.71 -2.37
C ALA A 75 2.72 -11.93 -2.84
N VAL A 76 2.90 -10.73 -2.29
CA VAL A 76 4.02 -9.85 -2.67
C VAL A 76 4.72 -9.36 -1.41
N TYR A 77 6.05 -9.47 -1.40
CA TYR A 77 6.90 -8.79 -0.45
C TYR A 77 7.45 -7.54 -1.12
N TYR A 78 7.16 -6.38 -0.55
CA TYR A 78 7.49 -5.10 -1.20
C TYR A 78 8.30 -4.20 -0.27
N ARG A 79 9.00 -3.26 -0.89
CA ARG A 79 9.69 -2.17 -0.21
C ARG A 79 8.93 -0.87 -0.46
N ALA A 80 8.73 -0.08 0.58
CA ALA A 80 8.11 1.23 0.48
C ALA A 80 9.05 2.30 1.03
N THR A 81 9.17 3.40 0.27
CA THR A 81 10.01 4.54 0.63
C THR A 81 9.23 5.83 0.40
N GLY A 82 9.57 6.87 1.15
CA GLY A 82 8.97 8.18 0.96
C GLY A 82 9.53 9.20 1.94
N THR A 83 9.27 10.49 1.66
CA THR A 83 9.67 11.61 2.50
C THR A 83 8.43 12.28 3.06
N HIS A 84 8.39 12.45 4.38
CA HIS A 84 7.26 13.02 5.11
C HIS A 84 7.21 14.54 4.90
N SER A 85 6.52 14.97 3.85
CA SER A 85 6.51 16.36 3.37
C SER A 85 5.22 17.11 3.71
N ALA A 86 4.16 16.39 4.11
CA ALA A 86 2.89 16.98 4.53
C ALA A 86 2.28 16.13 5.65
N GLU A 87 1.18 16.60 6.25
CA GLU A 87 0.52 15.86 7.32
C GLU A 87 0.15 14.44 6.88
N PHE A 88 0.40 13.48 7.77
CA PHE A 88 0.03 12.08 7.59
C PHE A 88 -0.56 11.54 8.89
N MET A 89 -1.82 11.11 8.85
CA MET A 89 -2.54 10.55 10.02
C MET A 89 -2.46 11.43 11.26
N GLY A 90 -2.61 12.75 11.07
CA GLY A 90 -2.54 13.71 12.17
C GLY A 90 -1.13 14.11 12.60
N ILE A 91 -0.10 13.57 11.96
CA ILE A 91 1.30 13.87 12.29
C ILE A 91 1.81 14.96 11.35
N ALA A 92 2.25 16.07 11.93
CA ALA A 92 2.82 17.17 11.17
C ALA A 92 4.09 16.73 10.42
N PRO A 93 4.39 17.32 9.25
CA PRO A 93 5.53 16.89 8.45
C PRO A 93 6.85 16.99 9.20
N THR A 94 7.63 15.91 9.21
CA THR A 94 8.93 15.85 9.87
C THR A 94 10.09 16.14 8.92
N GLY A 95 9.85 16.08 7.60
CA GLY A 95 10.90 16.17 6.59
C GLY A 95 11.81 14.94 6.52
N LYS A 96 11.54 13.91 7.33
CA LYS A 96 12.34 12.68 7.37
C LYS A 96 11.80 11.66 6.39
N SER A 97 12.68 10.75 5.99
CA SER A 97 12.33 9.67 5.06
C SER A 97 12.17 8.36 5.79
N PHE A 98 11.36 7.46 5.23
CA PHE A 98 11.25 6.10 5.69
C PHE A 98 11.62 5.11 4.58
N ASP A 99 12.00 3.91 5.00
CA ASP A 99 12.33 2.78 4.13
C ASP A 99 11.96 1.51 4.90
N VAL A 100 10.83 0.92 4.55
CA VAL A 100 10.28 -0.25 5.25
C VAL A 100 9.80 -1.28 4.26
N HIS A 101 9.54 -2.48 4.75
CA HIS A 101 8.94 -3.56 3.97
C HIS A 101 7.53 -3.85 4.45
N GLY A 102 6.75 -4.44 3.56
CA GLY A 102 5.42 -4.94 3.85
C GLY A 102 5.11 -6.13 2.97
N ALA A 103 3.93 -6.67 3.15
CA ALA A 103 3.43 -7.78 2.34
C ALA A 103 1.97 -7.55 2.01
N ASP A 104 1.60 -7.87 0.77
CA ASP A 104 0.23 -7.85 0.29
C ASP A 104 -0.14 -9.23 -0.20
N ILE A 105 -1.36 -9.64 0.09
CA ILE A 105 -1.97 -10.85 -0.46
C ILE A 105 -3.26 -10.41 -1.14
N VAL A 106 -3.43 -10.79 -2.40
CA VAL A 106 -4.59 -10.41 -3.20
C VAL A 106 -5.18 -11.64 -3.87
N ARG A 107 -6.49 -11.82 -3.71
CA ARG A 107 -7.24 -12.82 -4.48
C ARG A 107 -7.91 -12.12 -5.66
N PHE A 108 -7.67 -12.67 -6.85
CA PHE A 108 -8.25 -12.17 -8.10
C PHE A 108 -9.48 -12.99 -8.48
N GLY A 109 -10.46 -12.34 -9.09
CA GLY A 109 -11.62 -13.02 -9.66
C GLY A 109 -11.41 -13.41 -11.11
N ASP A 110 -12.41 -14.08 -11.69
CA ASP A 110 -12.39 -14.49 -13.10
C ASP A 110 -12.39 -13.28 -14.05
N ASP A 111 -12.80 -12.13 -13.56
CA ASP A 111 -12.76 -10.86 -14.28
C ASP A 111 -11.36 -10.23 -14.34
N GLY A 112 -10.38 -10.84 -13.67
CA GLY A 112 -9.00 -10.32 -13.60
C GLY A 112 -8.82 -9.18 -12.63
N LEU A 113 -9.85 -8.83 -11.83
CA LEU A 113 -9.79 -7.76 -10.85
C LEU A 113 -9.48 -8.29 -9.45
N ALA A 114 -8.91 -7.43 -8.61
CA ALA A 114 -8.68 -7.75 -7.20
C ALA A 114 -10.00 -7.73 -6.43
N HIS A 115 -10.35 -8.84 -5.79
CA HIS A 115 -11.59 -8.99 -5.03
C HIS A 115 -11.39 -9.04 -3.53
N GLU A 116 -10.23 -9.48 -3.05
CA GLU A 116 -9.90 -9.47 -1.63
C GLU A 116 -8.44 -9.09 -1.44
N HIS A 117 -8.18 -8.36 -0.39
CA HIS A 117 -6.84 -7.91 -0.03
C HIS A 117 -6.58 -8.10 1.46
N TRP A 118 -5.41 -8.63 1.76
CA TRP A 118 -4.80 -8.65 3.10
C TRP A 118 -3.43 -7.98 2.97
N GLY A 119 -3.13 -7.04 3.86
CA GLY A 119 -1.84 -6.37 3.80
C GLY A 119 -1.34 -5.97 5.17
N VAL A 120 -0.04 -6.09 5.36
CA VAL A 120 0.64 -5.62 6.56
C VAL A 120 1.92 -4.91 6.14
N PHE A 121 2.34 -3.93 6.92
CA PHE A 121 3.63 -3.27 6.70
C PHE A 121 4.24 -2.89 8.05
N ASP A 122 5.53 -2.61 8.04
CA ASP A 122 6.26 -2.23 9.25
C ASP A 122 5.96 -0.78 9.65
N ALA A 123 4.76 -0.56 10.19
CA ALA A 123 4.31 0.77 10.62
C ALA A 123 5.16 1.29 11.79
N PHE A 124 5.56 0.43 12.72
CA PHE A 124 6.40 0.84 13.83
C PHE A 124 7.77 1.31 13.36
N GLY A 125 8.39 0.57 12.44
CA GLY A 125 9.67 0.98 11.84
C GLY A 125 9.55 2.32 11.11
N MET A 126 8.46 2.53 10.37
CA MET A 126 8.18 3.82 9.73
C MET A 126 8.13 4.95 10.78
N MET A 127 7.37 4.78 11.86
CA MET A 127 7.23 5.80 12.90
C MET A 127 8.55 6.09 13.61
N GLN A 128 9.40 5.06 13.82
CA GLN A 128 10.75 5.27 14.35
C GLN A 128 11.62 6.09 13.41
N GLN A 129 11.60 5.77 12.12
CA GLN A 129 12.40 6.47 11.11
C GLN A 129 11.94 7.92 10.93
N LEU A 130 10.66 8.20 11.08
CA LEU A 130 10.13 9.55 11.06
C LEU A 130 10.39 10.32 12.37
N GLY A 131 10.84 9.63 13.41
CA GLY A 131 11.17 10.26 14.69
C GLY A 131 9.96 10.58 15.56
N VAL A 132 8.79 9.99 15.27
CA VAL A 132 7.55 10.24 16.02
C VAL A 132 7.34 9.25 17.16
N VAL A 133 8.10 8.16 17.18
CA VAL A 133 8.17 7.22 18.32
C VAL A 133 9.63 6.87 18.58
N GLU A 134 9.94 6.58 19.85
CA GLU A 134 11.26 6.09 20.22
C GLU A 134 11.35 4.60 19.91
N GLY A 135 12.49 4.18 19.34
CA GLY A 135 12.78 2.78 19.12
C GLY A 135 13.51 2.17 20.30
N PRO A 136 13.71 0.83 20.26
CA PRO A 136 14.61 0.21 21.21
C PRO A 136 16.00 0.80 21.07
N ALA A 137 16.73 0.90 22.20
CA ALA A 137 18.11 1.37 22.19
C ALA A 137 18.96 0.45 21.27
N ALA A 138 19.74 1.07 20.42
CA ALA A 138 20.61 0.34 19.50
C ALA A 138 21.74 -0.37 20.27
#